data_0d3c4fa5d9f7503e45359061eaff5da2
#
_entry.id   0d3c4fa5d9f7503e45359061eaff5da2
#
_cell.length_a   1.000
_cell.length_b   1.000
_cell.length_c   1.000
_cell.angle_alpha   90.00
_cell.angle_beta   90.00
_cell.angle_gamma   90.00
#
_symmetry.space_group_name_H-M   'P 1'
#
loop_
_entity.id
_entity.type
_entity.pdbx_description
1 polymer ?
#
loop_
_entity_poly.entity_id
_entity_poly.type
_entity_poly.pdbx_seq_one_letter_code
_entity_poly.pdbx_strand_id
1 'polypeptide(L)'
;MADVPKGIERIAATVPKQYALLLFLDGYPYVEFTARKSADFLTDLNAWKRKTYPSLSRSAVRFFTLAPNGEIKELTFTPTRS
;
A
#
# COMPACT_ATOMS: atom_id res chain seq x y z
N MET A 1 13.56 1.84 12.44
CA MET A 1 12.69 2.47 11.45
C MET A 1 12.82 1.78 10.11
N ALA A 2 11.72 1.49 9.50
CA ALA A 2 11.75 0.89 8.18
C ALA A 2 12.16 1.95 7.16
N ASP A 3 13.06 1.58 6.26
CA ASP A 3 13.44 2.46 5.18
C ASP A 3 12.37 2.45 4.12
N VAL A 4 11.90 3.64 3.77
CA VAL A 4 10.91 3.79 2.71
C VAL A 4 11.68 4.03 1.39
N PRO A 5 11.48 3.18 0.38
CA PRO A 5 12.14 3.40 -0.90
C PRO A 5 11.81 4.78 -1.48
N LYS A 6 12.79 5.41 -2.11
CA LYS A 6 12.58 6.74 -2.66
C LYS A 6 11.45 6.79 -3.67
N GLY A 7 11.27 5.73 -4.43
CA GLY A 7 10.17 5.68 -5.37
C GLY A 7 8.81 5.78 -4.70
N ILE A 8 8.68 5.16 -3.52
CA ILE A 8 7.43 5.22 -2.77
C ILE A 8 7.15 6.65 -2.32
N GLU A 9 8.19 7.35 -1.82
CA GLU A 9 8.01 8.75 -1.43
C GLU A 9 7.61 9.61 -2.62
N ARG A 10 8.19 9.32 -3.78
CA ARG A 10 7.90 10.09 -4.98
C ARG A 10 6.45 9.91 -5.43
N ILE A 11 5.96 8.67 -5.48
CA ILE A 11 4.58 8.47 -5.91
C ILE A 11 3.60 8.93 -4.84
N ALA A 12 3.98 8.88 -3.57
CA ALA A 12 3.12 9.39 -2.50
C ALA A 12 2.85 10.88 -2.69
N ALA A 13 3.83 11.62 -3.19
CA ALA A 13 3.67 13.05 -3.43
C ALA A 13 2.67 13.35 -4.54
N THR A 14 2.35 12.35 -5.38
CA THR A 14 1.36 12.54 -6.44
C THR A 14 -0.07 12.33 -5.96
N VAL A 15 -0.24 11.92 -4.70
CA VAL A 15 -1.57 11.63 -4.12
C VAL A 15 -1.72 12.44 -2.84
N PRO A 16 -1.87 13.76 -2.95
CA PRO A 16 -1.96 14.60 -1.76
C PRO A 16 -3.31 14.46 -1.07
N LYS A 17 -3.28 14.50 0.25
CA LYS A 17 -4.48 14.59 1.10
C LYS A 17 -5.45 13.44 0.92
N GLN A 18 -4.94 12.25 0.59
CA GLN A 18 -5.76 11.05 0.47
C GLN A 18 -5.08 9.88 1.14
N TYR A 19 -5.88 8.88 1.48
CA TYR A 19 -5.34 7.58 1.84
C TYR A 19 -5.00 6.84 0.57
N ALA A 20 -3.94 6.03 0.60
CA ALA A 20 -3.56 5.27 -0.57
C ALA A 20 -2.84 3.99 -0.15
N LEU A 21 -2.99 2.97 -0.98
CA LEU A 21 -2.16 1.78 -0.87
C LEU A 21 -1.11 1.88 -1.96
N LEU A 22 0.16 1.84 -1.55
CA LEU A 22 1.28 1.96 -2.45
C LEU A 22 2.01 0.62 -2.50
N LEU A 23 2.39 0.19 -3.68
CA LEU A 23 3.12 -1.06 -3.85
C LEU A 23 4.47 -0.80 -4.49
N PHE A 24 5.45 -1.59 -4.07
CA PHE A 24 6.77 -1.56 -4.67
C PHE A 24 7.05 -2.97 -5.17
N LEU A 25 6.81 -3.17 -6.46
CA LEU A 25 6.89 -4.48 -7.09
C LEU A 25 8.09 -4.54 -8.04
N ASP A 26 9.04 -5.43 -7.72
CA ASP A 26 10.24 -5.63 -8.54
C ASP A 26 10.95 -4.31 -8.87
N GLY A 27 11.00 -3.42 -7.88
CA GLY A 27 11.68 -2.15 -8.05
C GLY A 27 10.83 -1.04 -8.64
N TYR A 28 9.56 -1.30 -8.93
CA TYR A 28 8.65 -0.31 -9.51
C TYR A 28 7.59 0.11 -8.50
N PRO A 29 7.58 1.38 -8.09
CA PRO A 29 6.53 1.88 -7.19
C PRO A 29 5.29 2.27 -7.98
N TYR A 30 4.12 2.02 -7.41
CA TYR A 30 2.88 2.48 -8.00
C TYR A 30 1.77 2.57 -6.97
N VAL A 31 0.72 3.32 -7.31
CA VAL A 31 -0.45 3.50 -6.46
C VAL A 31 -1.47 2.44 -6.83
N GLU A 32 -1.83 1.61 -5.85
CA GLU A 32 -2.81 0.55 -6.11
C GLU A 32 -4.24 1.09 -6.09
N PHE A 33 -4.56 1.88 -5.06
CA PHE A 33 -5.86 2.58 -5.01
C PHE A 33 -5.77 3.71 -3.99
N THR A 34 -6.74 4.62 -4.06
CA THR A 34 -6.82 5.74 -3.14
C THR A 34 -8.22 5.86 -2.58
N ALA A 35 -8.35 6.54 -1.43
CA ALA A 35 -9.64 6.83 -0.84
C ALA A 35 -9.52 8.11 -0.03
N ARG A 36 -10.60 8.87 0.03
CA ARG A 36 -10.59 10.12 0.78
C ARG A 36 -10.87 9.92 2.26
N LYS A 37 -11.64 8.88 2.59
CA LYS A 37 -12.03 8.61 3.97
C LYS A 37 -11.37 7.33 4.45
N SER A 38 -11.00 7.30 5.74
CA SER A 38 -10.35 6.12 6.28
C SER A 38 -11.26 4.90 6.25
N ALA A 39 -12.56 5.09 6.47
CA ALA A 39 -13.49 3.96 6.43
C ALA A 39 -13.53 3.31 5.04
N ASP A 40 -13.58 4.15 4.00
CA ASP A 40 -13.56 3.65 2.63
C ASP A 40 -12.24 2.96 2.33
N PHE A 41 -11.14 3.55 2.79
CA PHE A 41 -9.83 2.97 2.57
C PHE A 41 -9.72 1.58 3.22
N LEU A 42 -10.21 1.45 4.46
CA LEU A 42 -10.15 0.17 5.15
C LEU A 42 -11.03 -0.89 4.47
N THR A 43 -12.20 -0.49 3.99
CA THR A 43 -13.07 -1.40 3.26
C THR A 43 -12.39 -1.88 1.99
N ASP A 44 -11.81 -0.97 1.24
CA ASP A 44 -11.11 -1.31 0.01
C ASP A 44 -9.88 -2.16 0.28
N LEU A 45 -9.15 -1.86 1.35
CA LEU A 45 -7.97 -2.62 1.71
C LEU A 45 -8.34 -4.06 2.08
N ASN A 46 -9.42 -4.24 2.84
CA ASN A 46 -9.86 -5.58 3.21
C ASN A 46 -10.27 -6.39 1.98
N ALA A 47 -10.98 -5.76 1.05
CA ALA A 47 -11.36 -6.43 -0.18
C ALA A 47 -10.13 -6.78 -1.02
N TRP A 48 -9.18 -5.86 -1.10
CA TRP A 48 -7.94 -6.08 -1.83
C TRP A 48 -7.14 -7.25 -1.25
N LYS A 49 -7.08 -7.34 0.08
CA LYS A 49 -6.36 -8.42 0.73
C LYS A 49 -6.93 -9.78 0.37
N ARG A 50 -8.24 -9.87 0.25
CA ARG A 50 -8.88 -11.14 -0.08
C ARG A 50 -8.73 -11.50 -1.55
N LYS A 51 -8.78 -10.50 -2.44
CA LYS A 51 -8.83 -10.75 -3.89
C LYS A 51 -7.47 -10.70 -4.55
N THR A 52 -6.67 -9.73 -4.19
CA THR A 52 -5.43 -9.45 -4.92
C THR A 52 -4.20 -9.96 -4.22
N TYR A 53 -4.14 -9.81 -2.90
CA TYR A 53 -2.94 -10.19 -2.17
C TYR A 53 -2.50 -11.64 -2.43
N PRO A 54 -3.42 -12.63 -2.48
CA PRO A 54 -2.95 -14.00 -2.71
C PRO A 54 -2.16 -14.18 -3.99
N SER A 55 -2.49 -13.45 -5.05
CA SER A 55 -1.78 -13.57 -6.30
C SER A 55 -0.43 -12.84 -6.26
N LEU A 56 -0.27 -11.88 -5.35
CA LEU A 56 0.97 -11.11 -5.23
C LEU A 56 1.90 -11.66 -4.16
N SER A 57 1.41 -12.56 -3.30
CA SER A 57 2.17 -12.99 -2.13
C SER A 57 3.46 -13.73 -2.48
N ARG A 58 3.59 -14.20 -3.72
CA ARG A 58 4.79 -14.91 -4.16
C ARG A 58 5.81 -14.00 -4.83
N SER A 59 5.45 -12.75 -5.06
CA SER A 59 6.33 -11.81 -5.73
C SER A 59 7.16 -11.03 -4.72
N ALA A 60 8.27 -10.48 -5.20
CA ALA A 60 9.07 -9.58 -4.37
C ALA A 60 8.37 -8.23 -4.32
N VAL A 61 7.41 -8.10 -3.43
CA VAL A 61 6.57 -6.91 -3.35
C VAL A 61 6.54 -6.38 -1.92
N ARG A 62 6.60 -5.07 -1.79
CA ARG A 62 6.44 -4.39 -0.51
C ARG A 62 5.21 -3.52 -0.58
N PHE A 63 4.52 -3.38 0.55
CA PHE A 63 3.25 -2.66 0.64
C PHE A 63 3.38 -1.50 1.62
N PHE A 64 2.82 -0.35 1.26
CA PHE A 64 2.87 0.83 2.10
C PHE A 64 1.52 1.50 2.10
N THR A 65 1.14 2.08 3.24
CA THR A 65 -0.07 2.90 3.33
C THR A 65 0.34 4.36 3.44
N LEU A 66 -0.39 5.20 2.75
CA LEU A 66 -0.22 6.65 2.82
C LEU A 66 -1.43 7.26 3.51
N ALA A 67 -1.19 8.13 4.48
CA ALA A 67 -2.25 8.88 5.14
C ALA A 67 -2.35 10.29 4.54
N PRO A 68 -3.49 10.97 4.70
CA PRO A 68 -3.65 12.31 4.14
C PRO A 68 -2.63 13.33 4.64
N ASN A 69 -2.04 13.10 5.82
CA ASN A 69 -1.02 14.01 6.35
C ASN A 69 0.37 13.71 5.78
N GLY A 70 0.49 12.75 4.86
CA GLY A 70 1.76 12.41 4.26
C GLY A 70 2.50 11.28 4.94
N GLU A 71 1.97 10.76 6.04
CA GLU A 71 2.64 9.68 6.75
C GLU A 71 2.59 8.39 5.95
N ILE A 72 3.73 7.72 5.84
CA ILE A 72 3.85 6.46 5.12
C ILE A 72 4.26 5.37 6.11
N LYS A 73 3.51 4.27 6.10
CA LYS A 73 3.81 3.12 6.94
C LYS A 73 3.88 1.88 6.10
N GLU A 74 4.86 1.03 6.36
CA GLU A 74 4.94 -0.24 5.67
C GLU A 74 3.96 -1.23 6.27
N LEU A 75 3.23 -1.92 5.39
CA LEU A 75 2.34 -3.00 5.80
C LEU A 75 3.07 -4.33 5.70
N THR A 76 2.91 -5.14 6.74
CA THR A 76 3.37 -6.51 6.69
C THR A 76 2.17 -7.41 6.87
N PHE A 77 2.01 -8.39 5.98
CA PHE A 77 0.91 -9.33 6.09
C PHE A 77 1.44 -10.64 6.66
N THR A 78 0.75 -11.11 7.66
CA THR A 78 1.06 -12.44 8.19
C THR A 78 0.51 -13.46 7.21
N PRO A 79 1.34 -14.41 6.74
CA PRO A 79 0.83 -15.44 5.85
C PRO A 79 -0.31 -16.19 6.50
N THR A 80 -1.41 -16.32 5.76
CA THR A 80 -2.56 -17.06 6.25
C THR A 80 -2.29 -18.54 6.08
N ARG A 81 -2.38 -19.25 7.17
CA ARG A 81 -2.27 -20.69 7.12
C ARG A 81 -3.64 -21.26 6.77
N SER A 82 -3.66 -21.96 5.74
CA SER A 82 -4.90 -22.60 5.32
C SER A 82 -4.87 -24.07 5.63
#